data_70345207dcd7b7222352eeb3b899bb75
#
_entry.id   70345207dcd7b7222352eeb3b899bb75
#
_cell.length_a   1.000
_cell.length_b   1.000
_cell.length_c   1.000
_cell.angle_alpha   90.00
_cell.angle_beta   90.00
_cell.angle_gamma   90.00
#
_symmetry.space_group_name_H-M   'P 1'
#
loop_
_entity.id
_entity.type
_entity.pdbx_description
1 polymer ?
#
loop_
_entity_poly.entity_id
_entity_poly.type
_entity_poly.pdbx_seq_one_letter_code
_entity_poly.pdbx_strand_id
1 'polypeptide(L)'
;IDEVKYAKIVKLGISTLEIDLSSVESTFDPDWLRNQIIHATDNKQWVYNTLAEKERAVLKQTYQQQLQEEALAEQKAEEQKQRLEKINAVKRQEKAKRIEAVLEPSYQATLRQTWAKDFEADPLWKIASNGMNLSSRKIPEYLNIPIPGEIVFGCDRRVWQSYLFYRHIYNKIALFKDQTYPVSVKYIQKKVKTEFKDRLLFDLVYTKDI
;
A
#
# COMPACT_ATOMS: atom_id res chain seq x y z
N ILE A 1 38.11 -3.61 -46.64
CA ILE A 1 37.38 -4.31 -47.71
C ILE A 1 36.37 -3.35 -48.34
N ASP A 2 36.11 -3.42 -49.66
CA ASP A 2 35.13 -2.57 -50.31
C ASP A 2 33.68 -3.06 -50.05
N GLU A 3 32.70 -2.15 -50.17
CA GLU A 3 31.29 -2.43 -49.85
C GLU A 3 30.70 -3.56 -50.70
N VAL A 4 31.13 -3.67 -51.98
CA VAL A 4 30.64 -4.68 -52.91
C VAL A 4 31.08 -6.07 -52.46
N LYS A 5 32.33 -6.21 -52.05
CA LYS A 5 32.87 -7.46 -51.52
C LYS A 5 32.24 -7.82 -50.18
N TYR A 6 32.04 -6.83 -49.26
CA TYR A 6 31.35 -7.01 -48.02
C TYR A 6 29.91 -7.53 -48.24
N ALA A 7 29.13 -6.87 -49.07
CA ALA A 7 27.77 -7.29 -49.37
C ALA A 7 27.70 -8.73 -49.95
N LYS A 8 28.68 -9.12 -50.78
CA LYS A 8 28.77 -10.47 -51.30
C LYS A 8 29.10 -11.52 -50.23
N ILE A 9 30.00 -11.20 -49.34
CA ILE A 9 30.35 -12.09 -48.18
C ILE A 9 29.12 -12.29 -47.28
N VAL A 10 28.42 -11.23 -46.92
CA VAL A 10 27.20 -11.30 -46.11
C VAL A 10 26.12 -12.12 -46.82
N LYS A 11 25.88 -11.88 -48.11
CA LYS A 11 24.90 -12.63 -48.92
C LYS A 11 25.19 -14.12 -49.01
N LEU A 12 26.46 -14.50 -49.06
CA LEU A 12 26.90 -15.91 -49.11
C LEU A 12 26.92 -16.56 -47.72
N GLY A 13 26.84 -15.75 -46.64
CA GLY A 13 26.89 -16.24 -45.27
C GLY A 13 28.21 -16.93 -44.91
N ILE A 14 29.31 -16.49 -45.51
CA ILE A 14 30.63 -17.10 -45.29
C ILE A 14 31.37 -16.30 -44.23
N SER A 15 31.80 -16.97 -43.13
CA SER A 15 32.66 -16.33 -42.12
C SER A 15 34.01 -15.98 -42.76
N THR A 16 34.32 -14.69 -42.71
CA THR A 16 35.48 -14.13 -43.42
C THR A 16 36.32 -13.31 -42.44
N LEU A 17 37.63 -13.59 -42.44
CA LEU A 17 38.61 -12.90 -41.62
C LEU A 17 39.53 -12.10 -42.57
N GLU A 18 39.74 -10.85 -42.27
CA GLU A 18 40.79 -10.02 -42.91
C GLU A 18 42.04 -10.10 -42.06
N ILE A 19 43.20 -10.25 -42.76
CA ILE A 19 44.51 -10.30 -42.14
C ILE A 19 45.31 -9.14 -42.70
N ASP A 20 45.74 -8.23 -41.86
CA ASP A 20 46.61 -7.11 -42.23
C ASP A 20 48.04 -7.60 -42.35
N LEU A 21 48.57 -7.54 -43.55
CA LEU A 21 49.97 -7.87 -43.86
C LEU A 21 50.77 -6.63 -44.28
N SER A 22 50.33 -5.44 -43.96
CA SER A 22 50.99 -4.18 -44.38
C SER A 22 52.39 -4.01 -43.81
N SER A 23 52.69 -4.72 -42.74
CA SER A 23 54.04 -4.73 -42.09
C SER A 23 55.05 -5.67 -42.76
N VAL A 24 54.69 -6.28 -43.91
CA VAL A 24 55.57 -7.20 -44.61
C VAL A 24 56.72 -6.40 -45.24
N GLU A 25 57.96 -6.69 -44.81
CA GLU A 25 59.15 -6.17 -45.48
C GLU A 25 59.36 -6.86 -46.84
N SER A 26 60.12 -6.21 -47.72
CA SER A 26 60.30 -6.60 -49.14
C SER A 26 60.90 -7.98 -49.38
N THR A 27 61.36 -8.67 -48.37
CA THR A 27 61.89 -10.04 -48.42
C THR A 27 60.84 -11.02 -47.94
N PHE A 28 60.32 -11.85 -48.85
CA PHE A 28 59.33 -12.89 -48.54
C PHE A 28 59.98 -13.99 -47.70
N ASP A 29 59.58 -14.08 -46.40
CA ASP A 29 59.93 -15.18 -45.50
C ASP A 29 58.70 -16.03 -45.26
N PRO A 30 58.71 -17.31 -45.71
CA PRO A 30 57.56 -18.20 -45.54
C PRO A 30 57.24 -18.49 -44.09
N ASP A 31 58.21 -18.56 -43.19
CA ASP A 31 57.99 -18.83 -41.76
C ASP A 31 57.39 -17.63 -41.07
N TRP A 32 57.82 -16.43 -41.40
CA TRP A 32 57.19 -15.18 -40.93
C TRP A 32 55.73 -15.12 -41.39
N LEU A 33 55.46 -15.34 -42.67
CA LEU A 33 54.09 -15.31 -43.18
C LEU A 33 53.20 -16.33 -42.50
N ARG A 34 53.70 -17.55 -42.30
CA ARG A 34 52.99 -18.62 -41.57
C ARG A 34 52.66 -18.16 -40.15
N ASN A 35 53.58 -17.52 -39.47
CA ASN A 35 53.37 -17.00 -38.12
C ASN A 35 52.31 -15.91 -38.09
N GLN A 36 52.32 -14.97 -39.03
CA GLN A 36 51.26 -13.95 -39.15
C GLN A 36 49.89 -14.54 -39.43
N ILE A 37 49.78 -15.57 -40.26
CA ILE A 37 48.51 -16.19 -40.61
C ILE A 37 48.00 -17.10 -39.49
N ILE A 38 48.85 -17.84 -38.81
CA ILE A 38 48.39 -18.86 -37.84
C ILE A 38 48.41 -18.34 -36.43
N HIS A 39 49.46 -17.64 -35.99
CA HIS A 39 49.72 -17.34 -34.58
C HIS A 39 49.43 -15.91 -34.17
N ALA A 40 49.70 -14.91 -35.00
CA ALA A 40 49.42 -13.53 -34.68
C ALA A 40 47.90 -13.30 -34.56
N THR A 41 47.47 -12.48 -33.60
CA THR A 41 46.04 -12.18 -33.33
C THR A 41 45.70 -10.71 -33.54
N ASP A 42 46.69 -9.84 -33.38
CA ASP A 42 46.59 -8.39 -33.42
C ASP A 42 46.39 -7.81 -34.84
N ASN A 43 46.77 -8.59 -35.86
CA ASN A 43 46.62 -8.26 -37.29
C ASN A 43 45.37 -8.84 -37.93
N LYS A 44 44.41 -9.38 -37.16
CA LYS A 44 43.24 -10.07 -37.65
C LYS A 44 41.94 -9.35 -37.24
N GLN A 45 41.10 -9.16 -38.21
CA GLN A 45 39.77 -8.58 -37.98
C GLN A 45 38.69 -9.40 -38.65
N TRP A 46 37.62 -9.72 -37.91
CA TRP A 46 36.45 -10.34 -38.51
C TRP A 46 35.72 -9.36 -39.41
N VAL A 47 35.62 -9.66 -40.68
CA VAL A 47 34.78 -8.96 -41.65
C VAL A 47 33.35 -9.40 -41.49
N TYR A 48 33.13 -10.68 -41.38
CA TYR A 48 31.84 -11.28 -41.15
C TYR A 48 31.96 -12.60 -40.36
N ASN A 49 31.18 -12.75 -39.33
CA ASN A 49 31.15 -13.94 -38.49
C ASN A 49 29.70 -14.44 -38.36
N THR A 50 29.39 -15.51 -39.07
CA THR A 50 28.02 -16.09 -39.09
C THR A 50 27.52 -16.52 -37.75
N LEU A 51 28.39 -16.97 -36.84
CA LEU A 51 27.99 -17.38 -35.49
C LEU A 51 27.61 -16.14 -34.67
N ALA A 52 28.46 -15.13 -34.69
CA ALA A 52 28.19 -13.87 -33.98
C ALA A 52 26.91 -13.18 -34.46
N GLU A 53 26.62 -13.22 -35.78
CA GLU A 53 25.38 -12.65 -36.31
C GLU A 53 24.14 -13.42 -35.88
N LYS A 54 24.22 -14.76 -35.81
CA LYS A 54 23.12 -15.58 -35.27
C LYS A 54 22.88 -15.28 -33.80
N GLU A 55 23.93 -15.18 -33.01
CA GLU A 55 23.83 -14.84 -31.58
C GLU A 55 23.23 -13.43 -31.38
N ARG A 56 23.68 -12.45 -32.17
CA ARG A 56 23.10 -11.08 -32.15
C ARG A 56 21.63 -11.09 -32.50
N ALA A 57 21.20 -11.87 -33.50
CA ALA A 57 19.80 -11.96 -33.88
C ALA A 57 18.94 -12.55 -32.75
N VAL A 58 19.42 -13.60 -32.09
CA VAL A 58 18.74 -14.21 -30.94
C VAL A 58 18.65 -13.24 -29.79
N LEU A 59 19.77 -12.59 -29.42
CA LEU A 59 19.80 -11.58 -28.36
C LEU A 59 18.84 -10.40 -28.63
N LYS A 60 18.81 -9.93 -29.86
CA LYS A 60 17.90 -8.86 -30.27
C LYS A 60 16.43 -9.25 -30.13
N GLN A 61 16.10 -10.47 -30.55
CA GLN A 61 14.74 -11.01 -30.38
C GLN A 61 14.35 -11.16 -28.92
N THR A 62 15.23 -11.75 -28.09
CA THR A 62 14.99 -11.89 -26.65
C THR A 62 14.80 -10.54 -25.98
N TYR A 63 15.64 -9.57 -26.29
CA TYR A 63 15.53 -8.22 -25.74
C TYR A 63 14.21 -7.54 -26.15
N GLN A 64 13.79 -7.69 -27.40
CA GLN A 64 12.51 -7.17 -27.85
C GLN A 64 11.32 -7.81 -27.13
N GLN A 65 11.38 -9.13 -26.88
CA GLN A 65 10.35 -9.82 -26.09
C GLN A 65 10.29 -9.31 -24.64
N GLN A 66 11.44 -9.14 -23.99
CA GLN A 66 11.50 -8.58 -22.63
C GLN A 66 10.90 -7.19 -22.55
N LEU A 67 11.22 -6.31 -23.49
CA LEU A 67 10.62 -4.96 -23.53
C LEU A 67 9.10 -4.98 -23.70
N GLN A 68 8.58 -5.92 -24.51
CA GLN A 68 7.13 -6.06 -24.68
C GLN A 68 6.46 -6.59 -23.41
N GLU A 69 7.08 -7.54 -22.73
CA GLU A 69 6.57 -8.09 -21.47
C GLU A 69 6.56 -7.03 -20.35
N GLU A 70 7.63 -6.24 -20.24
CA GLU A 70 7.71 -5.12 -19.29
C GLU A 70 6.64 -4.07 -19.54
N ALA A 71 6.46 -3.65 -20.80
CA ALA A 71 5.43 -2.68 -21.17
C ALA A 71 4.01 -3.18 -20.85
N LEU A 72 3.74 -4.47 -21.12
CA LEU A 72 2.45 -5.09 -20.79
C LEU A 72 2.23 -5.20 -19.28
N ALA A 73 3.28 -5.50 -18.51
CA ALA A 73 3.21 -5.56 -17.05
C ALA A 73 2.93 -4.17 -16.44
N GLU A 74 3.59 -3.14 -16.96
CA GLU A 74 3.38 -1.76 -16.53
C GLU A 74 1.95 -1.28 -16.83
N GLN A 75 1.44 -1.56 -18.04
CA GLN A 75 0.06 -1.25 -18.39
C GLN A 75 -0.95 -1.91 -17.44
N LYS A 76 -0.77 -3.21 -17.17
CA LYS A 76 -1.65 -3.93 -16.22
C LYS A 76 -1.59 -3.37 -14.80
N ALA A 77 -0.41 -2.98 -14.33
CA ALA A 77 -0.24 -2.36 -13.03
C ALA A 77 -0.98 -1.01 -12.93
N GLU A 78 -0.88 -0.19 -13.96
CA GLU A 78 -1.59 1.10 -14.02
C GLU A 78 -3.11 0.93 -14.09
N GLU A 79 -3.60 -0.03 -14.88
CA GLU A 79 -5.04 -0.35 -14.94
C GLU A 79 -5.58 -0.81 -13.57
N GLN A 80 -4.81 -1.66 -12.85
CA GLN A 80 -5.18 -2.08 -11.50
C GLN A 80 -5.21 -0.91 -10.51
N LYS A 81 -4.24 -0.02 -10.58
CA LYS A 81 -4.18 1.18 -9.73
C LYS A 81 -5.39 2.07 -9.97
N GLN A 82 -5.71 2.37 -11.21
CA GLN A 82 -6.89 3.17 -11.56
C GLN A 82 -8.19 2.52 -11.11
N ARG A 83 -8.30 1.20 -11.21
CA ARG A 83 -9.47 0.46 -10.70
C ARG A 83 -9.61 0.59 -9.19
N LEU A 84 -8.51 0.45 -8.45
CA LEU A 84 -8.51 0.62 -6.98
C LEU A 84 -8.86 2.04 -6.58
N GLU A 85 -8.35 3.05 -7.28
CA GLU A 85 -8.68 4.45 -7.02
C GLU A 85 -10.17 4.74 -7.24
N LYS A 86 -10.77 4.22 -8.31
CA LYS A 86 -12.22 4.33 -8.54
C LYS A 86 -13.04 3.69 -7.42
N ILE A 87 -12.68 2.47 -7.00
CA ILE A 87 -13.35 1.78 -5.89
C ILE A 87 -13.24 2.60 -4.59
N ASN A 88 -12.06 3.13 -4.31
CA ASN A 88 -11.83 3.94 -3.10
C ASN A 88 -12.58 5.27 -3.16
N ALA A 89 -12.69 5.90 -4.33
CA ALA A 89 -13.50 7.12 -4.52
C ALA A 89 -14.98 6.87 -4.22
N VAL A 90 -15.56 5.78 -4.76
CA VAL A 90 -16.95 5.40 -4.47
C VAL A 90 -17.16 5.15 -2.98
N LYS A 91 -16.27 4.38 -2.33
CA LYS A 91 -16.35 4.15 -0.88
C LYS A 91 -16.28 5.42 -0.05
N ARG A 92 -15.42 6.38 -0.45
CA ARG A 92 -15.34 7.70 0.22
C ARG A 92 -16.63 8.48 0.07
N GLN A 93 -17.22 8.48 -1.12
CA GLN A 93 -18.48 9.17 -1.37
C GLN A 93 -19.65 8.55 -0.59
N GLU A 94 -19.77 7.23 -0.55
CA GLU A 94 -20.76 6.55 0.26
C GLU A 94 -20.60 6.83 1.76
N LYS A 95 -19.33 6.83 2.23
CA LYS A 95 -19.03 7.18 3.62
C LYS A 95 -19.43 8.63 3.93
N ALA A 96 -19.13 9.57 3.05
CA ALA A 96 -19.52 10.98 3.21
C ALA A 96 -21.04 11.13 3.31
N LYS A 97 -21.81 10.49 2.42
CA LYS A 97 -23.28 10.49 2.47
C LYS A 97 -23.85 9.92 3.77
N ARG A 98 -23.25 8.83 4.29
CA ARG A 98 -23.66 8.26 5.59
C ARG A 98 -23.39 9.21 6.74
N ILE A 99 -22.23 9.88 6.75
CA ILE A 99 -21.90 10.87 7.77
C ILE A 99 -22.89 12.04 7.71
N GLU A 100 -23.18 12.56 6.52
CA GLU A 100 -24.14 13.64 6.31
C GLU A 100 -25.54 13.27 6.83
N ALA A 101 -26.02 12.07 6.51
CA ALA A 101 -27.30 11.57 7.02
C ALA A 101 -27.33 11.47 8.56
N VAL A 102 -26.23 11.04 9.19
CA VAL A 102 -26.12 10.96 10.66
C VAL A 102 -26.06 12.35 11.31
N LEU A 103 -25.54 13.34 10.61
CA LEU A 103 -25.47 14.72 11.11
C LEU A 103 -26.82 15.46 11.02
N GLU A 104 -27.78 14.91 10.30
CA GLU A 104 -29.13 15.51 10.19
C GLU A 104 -29.81 15.56 11.58
N PRO A 105 -30.21 16.76 12.07
CA PRO A 105 -30.74 16.92 13.42
C PRO A 105 -31.98 16.05 13.71
N SER A 106 -32.87 15.90 12.75
CA SER A 106 -34.10 15.10 12.85
C SER A 106 -33.76 13.60 13.03
N TYR A 107 -32.77 13.10 12.30
CA TYR A 107 -32.30 11.73 12.41
C TYR A 107 -31.61 11.49 13.76
N GLN A 108 -30.80 12.43 14.22
CA GLN A 108 -30.17 12.36 15.55
C GLN A 108 -31.20 12.33 16.69
N ALA A 109 -32.26 13.15 16.60
CA ALA A 109 -33.32 13.15 17.59
C ALA A 109 -34.01 11.77 17.67
N THR A 110 -34.30 11.17 16.52
CA THR A 110 -34.93 9.85 16.45
C THR A 110 -34.01 8.78 17.05
N LEU A 111 -32.73 8.78 16.72
CA LEU A 111 -31.76 7.82 17.29
C LEU A 111 -31.67 7.96 18.83
N ARG A 112 -31.56 9.20 19.34
CA ARG A 112 -31.50 9.43 20.78
C ARG A 112 -32.75 8.93 21.50
N GLN A 113 -33.94 9.16 20.93
CA GLN A 113 -35.19 8.65 21.51
C GLN A 113 -35.22 7.11 21.53
N THR A 114 -34.78 6.47 20.44
CA THR A 114 -34.74 5.01 20.36
C THR A 114 -33.78 4.44 21.41
N TRP A 115 -32.56 4.95 21.47
CA TRP A 115 -31.58 4.49 22.44
C TRP A 115 -31.98 4.74 23.88
N ALA A 116 -32.62 5.88 24.15
CA ALA A 116 -33.08 6.21 25.51
C ALA A 116 -34.16 5.26 26.03
N LYS A 117 -34.96 4.64 25.15
CA LYS A 117 -35.98 3.65 25.56
C LYS A 117 -35.36 2.33 25.99
N ASP A 118 -34.33 1.86 25.29
CA ASP A 118 -33.83 0.51 25.42
C ASP A 118 -32.43 0.42 26.06
N PHE A 119 -31.88 1.52 26.62
CA PHE A 119 -30.51 1.55 27.13
C PHE A 119 -30.23 0.51 28.22
N GLU A 120 -31.24 0.15 29.03
CA GLU A 120 -31.12 -0.87 30.08
C GLU A 120 -30.88 -2.29 29.53
N ALA A 121 -31.35 -2.55 28.32
CA ALA A 121 -31.11 -3.81 27.62
C ALA A 121 -29.69 -3.92 27.06
N ASP A 122 -28.99 -2.81 26.93
CA ASP A 122 -27.64 -2.76 26.31
C ASP A 122 -26.63 -3.57 27.12
N PRO A 123 -25.86 -4.45 26.47
CA PRO A 123 -24.84 -5.28 27.16
C PRO A 123 -23.78 -4.46 27.89
N LEU A 124 -23.34 -3.31 27.35
CA LEU A 124 -22.34 -2.46 27.99
C LEU A 124 -22.90 -1.78 29.25
N TRP A 125 -24.19 -1.38 29.20
CA TRP A 125 -24.88 -0.88 30.38
C TRP A 125 -24.94 -1.94 31.48
N LYS A 126 -25.34 -3.17 31.14
CA LYS A 126 -25.41 -4.28 32.11
C LYS A 126 -24.06 -4.56 32.77
N ILE A 127 -22.97 -4.53 32.00
CA ILE A 127 -21.61 -4.70 32.55
C ILE A 127 -21.29 -3.57 33.55
N ALA A 128 -21.53 -2.32 33.15
CA ALA A 128 -21.20 -1.16 33.98
C ALA A 128 -22.09 -1.06 35.22
N SER A 129 -23.42 -1.23 35.08
CA SER A 129 -24.37 -1.13 36.16
C SER A 129 -24.18 -2.21 37.20
N ASN A 130 -23.96 -3.45 36.78
CA ASN A 130 -23.65 -4.56 37.72
C ASN A 130 -22.34 -4.33 38.46
N GLY A 131 -21.28 -3.89 37.74
CA GLY A 131 -19.97 -3.68 38.34
C GLY A 131 -19.92 -2.50 39.33
N MET A 132 -20.74 -1.48 39.13
CA MET A 132 -20.84 -0.31 40.00
C MET A 132 -22.06 -0.32 40.95
N ASN A 133 -22.89 -1.35 40.88
CA ASN A 133 -24.17 -1.44 41.59
C ASN A 133 -25.09 -0.23 41.32
N LEU A 134 -25.19 0.17 40.04
CA LEU A 134 -26.01 1.31 39.62
C LEU A 134 -27.44 0.89 39.28
N SER A 135 -28.39 1.71 39.71
CA SER A 135 -29.78 1.63 39.25
C SER A 135 -30.03 2.59 38.11
N SER A 136 -30.77 2.17 37.09
CA SER A 136 -31.23 3.04 35.99
C SER A 136 -32.03 4.26 36.45
N ARG A 137 -32.64 4.16 37.61
CA ARG A 137 -33.43 5.27 38.24
C ARG A 137 -32.56 6.28 38.98
N LYS A 138 -31.32 5.91 39.36
CA LYS A 138 -30.39 6.76 40.11
C LYS A 138 -29.00 6.75 39.48
N ILE A 139 -28.91 7.24 38.24
CA ILE A 139 -27.65 7.38 37.56
C ILE A 139 -26.99 8.68 38.05
N PRO A 140 -25.73 8.64 38.50
CA PRO A 140 -25.01 9.87 38.87
C PRO A 140 -24.95 10.85 37.70
N GLU A 141 -25.11 12.14 37.99
CA GLU A 141 -25.15 13.20 36.96
C GLU A 141 -23.92 13.17 36.06
N TYR A 142 -22.73 12.90 36.62
CA TYR A 142 -21.48 12.81 35.86
C TYR A 142 -21.40 11.64 34.88
N LEU A 143 -22.36 10.72 34.90
CA LEU A 143 -22.51 9.64 33.92
C LEU A 143 -23.64 9.87 32.92
N ASN A 144 -24.19 11.09 32.89
CA ASN A 144 -25.24 11.49 31.96
C ASN A 144 -25.04 12.93 31.45
N ILE A 145 -23.79 13.31 31.21
CA ILE A 145 -23.42 14.64 30.70
C ILE A 145 -23.60 14.69 29.18
N PRO A 146 -24.43 15.60 28.63
CA PRO A 146 -24.53 15.78 27.20
C PRO A 146 -23.22 16.35 26.64
N ILE A 147 -22.68 15.70 25.63
CA ILE A 147 -21.43 16.10 24.96
C ILE A 147 -21.70 16.29 23.46
N PRO A 148 -21.26 17.41 22.85
CA PRO A 148 -21.33 17.58 21.41
C PRO A 148 -20.68 16.39 20.67
N GLY A 149 -21.36 15.85 19.66
CA GLY A 149 -20.86 14.73 18.90
C GLY A 149 -21.02 13.34 19.55
N GLU A 150 -21.67 13.22 20.71
CA GLU A 150 -21.89 11.94 21.41
C GLU A 150 -22.60 10.87 20.56
N ILE A 151 -23.29 11.30 19.50
CA ILE A 151 -23.97 10.41 18.54
C ILE A 151 -23.03 9.38 17.91
N VAL A 152 -21.74 9.70 17.84
CA VAL A 152 -20.69 8.82 17.29
C VAL A 152 -20.63 7.46 18.00
N PHE A 153 -20.98 7.40 19.28
CA PHE A 153 -20.92 6.14 20.07
C PHE A 153 -22.00 5.12 19.68
N GLY A 154 -23.00 5.50 18.87
CA GLY A 154 -24.05 4.58 18.42
C GLY A 154 -24.90 3.99 19.54
N CYS A 155 -24.96 4.65 20.69
CA CYS A 155 -25.77 4.23 21.84
C CYS A 155 -26.13 5.42 22.75
N ASP A 156 -27.00 5.19 23.73
CA ASP A 156 -27.34 6.20 24.72
C ASP A 156 -26.12 6.66 25.52
N ARG A 157 -26.08 7.94 25.89
CA ARG A 157 -24.95 8.52 26.63
C ARG A 157 -24.68 7.83 27.97
N ARG A 158 -25.74 7.41 28.66
CA ARG A 158 -25.63 6.69 29.93
C ARG A 158 -24.89 5.36 29.78
N VAL A 159 -25.05 4.71 28.63
CA VAL A 159 -24.34 3.44 28.31
C VAL A 159 -22.85 3.69 28.17
N TRP A 160 -22.45 4.54 27.23
CA TRP A 160 -21.02 4.70 26.94
C TRP A 160 -20.24 5.41 28.05
N GLN A 161 -20.87 6.43 28.70
CA GLN A 161 -20.23 7.11 29.85
C GLN A 161 -20.04 6.18 31.03
N SER A 162 -21.09 5.42 31.40
CA SER A 162 -20.98 4.44 32.51
C SER A 162 -19.96 3.34 32.21
N TYR A 163 -19.96 2.81 30.98
CA TYR A 163 -19.03 1.76 30.61
C TYR A 163 -17.57 2.22 30.62
N LEU A 164 -17.25 3.37 30.02
CA LEU A 164 -15.91 3.92 30.04
C LEU A 164 -15.45 4.28 31.46
N PHE A 165 -16.35 4.88 32.26
CA PHE A 165 -16.05 5.19 33.66
C PHE A 165 -15.75 3.91 34.43
N TYR A 166 -16.59 2.89 34.35
CA TYR A 166 -16.39 1.61 35.03
C TYR A 166 -15.05 0.95 34.64
N ARG A 167 -14.80 0.85 33.35
CA ARG A 167 -13.61 0.14 32.85
C ARG A 167 -12.29 0.85 33.12
N HIS A 168 -12.28 2.15 33.06
CA HIS A 168 -11.04 2.92 33.04
C HIS A 168 -10.81 3.82 34.27
N ILE A 169 -11.83 4.05 35.06
CA ILE A 169 -11.74 4.92 36.24
C ILE A 169 -12.16 4.18 37.48
N TYR A 170 -13.41 3.70 37.59
CA TYR A 170 -13.97 3.12 38.81
C TYR A 170 -13.13 1.97 39.36
N ASN A 171 -12.78 0.99 38.55
CA ASN A 171 -11.96 -0.15 38.97
C ASN A 171 -10.53 0.22 39.40
N LYS A 172 -10.10 1.45 39.11
CA LYS A 172 -8.76 1.91 39.44
C LYS A 172 -8.72 2.86 40.66
N ILE A 173 -9.84 3.50 40.99
CA ILE A 173 -9.93 4.37 42.18
C ILE A 173 -9.52 3.61 43.45
N ALA A 174 -9.90 2.34 43.58
CA ALA A 174 -9.53 1.51 44.69
C ALA A 174 -8.02 1.23 44.80
N LEU A 175 -7.30 1.28 43.70
CA LEU A 175 -5.85 1.05 43.62
C LEU A 175 -5.02 2.31 43.92
N PHE A 176 -5.64 3.50 43.81
CA PHE A 176 -4.93 4.78 43.91
C PHE A 176 -5.55 5.71 44.94
N LYS A 177 -5.79 5.18 46.17
CA LYS A 177 -6.49 5.87 47.25
C LYS A 177 -6.00 7.27 47.59
N ASP A 178 -4.75 7.60 47.27
CA ASP A 178 -4.11 8.88 47.62
C ASP A 178 -3.39 9.58 46.45
N GLN A 179 -3.62 9.15 45.21
CA GLN A 179 -2.93 9.73 44.05
C GLN A 179 -3.92 10.10 42.95
N THR A 180 -3.69 11.29 42.32
CA THR A 180 -4.36 11.67 41.10
C THR A 180 -3.94 10.72 39.99
N TYR A 181 -4.89 9.98 39.42
CA TYR A 181 -4.65 9.11 38.27
C TYR A 181 -4.90 9.88 36.97
N PRO A 182 -3.85 10.34 36.25
CA PRO A 182 -4.03 11.04 35.01
C PRO A 182 -4.46 10.07 33.91
N VAL A 183 -5.70 10.17 33.49
CA VAL A 183 -6.17 9.40 32.31
C VAL A 183 -5.87 10.24 31.06
N SER A 184 -4.92 9.78 30.25
CA SER A 184 -4.56 10.44 29.01
C SER A 184 -5.72 10.38 28.01
N VAL A 185 -6.03 11.51 27.36
CA VAL A 185 -7.03 11.57 26.28
C VAL A 185 -6.72 10.56 25.16
N LYS A 186 -5.43 10.44 24.79
CA LYS A 186 -4.98 9.46 23.79
C LYS A 186 -5.28 8.01 24.18
N TYR A 187 -5.15 7.72 25.48
CA TYR A 187 -5.49 6.39 25.99
C TYR A 187 -6.99 6.10 25.84
N ILE A 188 -7.85 7.02 26.28
CA ILE A 188 -9.30 6.88 26.15
C ILE A 188 -9.71 6.74 24.68
N GLN A 189 -9.17 7.56 23.79
CA GLN A 189 -9.47 7.47 22.35
C GLN A 189 -9.10 6.12 21.76
N LYS A 190 -7.93 5.57 22.12
CA LYS A 190 -7.52 4.23 21.68
C LYS A 190 -8.50 3.16 22.19
N LYS A 191 -8.95 3.26 23.44
CA LYS A 191 -9.89 2.33 24.04
C LYS A 191 -11.28 2.43 23.44
N VAL A 192 -11.78 3.64 23.20
CA VAL A 192 -13.04 3.86 22.48
C VAL A 192 -13.03 3.20 21.12
N LYS A 193 -11.98 3.41 20.31
CA LYS A 193 -11.85 2.77 18.99
C LYS A 193 -11.89 1.24 19.06
N THR A 194 -11.36 0.65 20.11
CA THR A 194 -11.30 -0.81 20.26
C THR A 194 -12.61 -1.37 20.81
N GLU A 195 -13.13 -0.76 21.89
CA GLU A 195 -14.26 -1.29 22.66
C GLU A 195 -15.62 -0.96 22.04
N PHE A 196 -15.70 0.11 21.23
CA PHE A 196 -16.90 0.53 20.49
C PHE A 196 -16.80 0.32 18.97
N LYS A 197 -15.80 -0.45 18.50
CA LYS A 197 -15.52 -0.64 17.07
C LYS A 197 -16.76 -0.94 16.24
N ASP A 198 -17.63 -1.83 16.75
CA ASP A 198 -18.81 -2.29 16.03
C ASP A 198 -20.04 -1.37 16.19
N ARG A 199 -19.93 -0.33 17.02
CA ARG A 199 -21.01 0.60 17.36
C ARG A 199 -20.77 2.01 16.82
N LEU A 200 -19.52 2.38 16.57
CA LEU A 200 -19.21 3.71 16.07
C LEU A 200 -19.91 3.94 14.73
N LEU A 201 -20.73 4.98 14.66
CA LEU A 201 -21.45 5.34 13.43
C LEU A 201 -20.50 5.81 12.33
N PHE A 202 -19.32 6.32 12.71
CA PHE A 202 -18.21 6.65 11.80
C PHE A 202 -16.89 6.60 12.53
N ASP A 203 -15.80 6.36 11.81
CA ASP A 203 -14.47 6.38 12.39
C ASP A 203 -14.17 7.77 12.98
N LEU A 204 -13.70 7.78 14.22
CA LEU A 204 -13.13 8.98 14.81
C LEU A 204 -11.86 9.34 14.03
N VAL A 205 -12.02 10.14 13.00
CA VAL A 205 -10.90 10.66 12.23
C VAL A 205 -10.21 11.70 13.12
N TYR A 206 -8.98 11.42 13.45
CA TYR A 206 -8.08 12.43 13.98
C TYR A 206 -7.86 13.47 12.87
N THR A 207 -8.54 14.59 12.96
CA THR A 207 -8.07 15.79 12.27
C THR A 207 -6.87 16.28 13.06
N LYS A 208 -5.69 16.06 12.49
CA LYS A 208 -4.43 16.63 13.01
C LYS A 208 -4.34 18.13 12.78
N ASP A 209 -5.38 18.70 12.20
CA ASP A 209 -5.44 20.07 11.72
C ASP A 209 -6.71 20.77 12.28
N ILE A 210 -6.63 21.22 13.50
CA ILE A 210 -7.28 22.44 14.02
C ILE A 210 -6.29 23.12 14.97
#